data_d4942351321bf2e1d7c17c32614b280a
#
_entry.id   d4942351321bf2e1d7c17c32614b280a
#
_cell.length_a   1.000
_cell.length_b   1.000
_cell.length_c   1.000
_cell.angle_alpha   90.00
_cell.angle_beta   90.00
_cell.angle_gamma   90.00
#
_symmetry.space_group_name_H-M   'P 1'
#
loop_
_entity.id
_entity.type
_entity.pdbx_description
1 polymer ?
#
loop_
_entity_poly.entity_id
_entity_poly.type
_entity_poly.pdbx_seq_one_letter_code
_entity_poly.pdbx_strand_id
1 'polypeptide(L)'
;MYLSSTPHAALWLGTPRGAVQFVAASAVVWAIAAALLFILVPGLDTFPRLLVFSECVGLTMVACVVLLQRQRRLERLAAGTRWLLTGVIAIPTGYLLGHQIAFLLLGEPMRLVGHQHISLVPILFTVLVGGLGLRHFATREQLAREAAARAEAQRLAVEAQLRLLRTQLEPHMLFNTLANLRGLVREDADRAEAMIDRLIVYLRGTLAASQTESVPLTREFAQVRAYLEIMSLRMGPRLSFRLELPAALENMPVPPMLLQPLVENAIKHGLEPKVGPGHVEVIARATDAGIEIRVDDNGLGLPVQDQRDLHDDAPARPENSSYGLRHVRERLRAVYGPAARLELEPLHPAGVRSVVFIPRDPRTRREGRP
;
A
#
# COMPACT_ATOMS: atom_id res chain seq x y z
N MET A 1 7.05 0.59 -18.13
CA MET A 1 6.00 0.36 -19.12
C MET A 1 4.89 1.36 -18.81
N TYR A 2 4.88 2.51 -19.48
CA TYR A 2 3.97 3.64 -19.27
C TYR A 2 2.58 3.25 -19.77
N LEU A 3 1.67 2.95 -18.85
CA LEU A 3 0.24 2.89 -19.16
C LEU A 3 -0.23 4.32 -19.40
N SER A 4 -0.56 4.60 -20.66
CA SER A 4 -1.17 5.84 -21.11
C SER A 4 -2.43 6.12 -20.28
N SER A 5 -2.35 7.16 -19.46
CA SER A 5 -3.52 7.76 -18.78
C SER A 5 -4.42 8.39 -19.84
N THR A 6 -5.34 7.63 -20.41
CA THR A 6 -6.43 8.20 -21.20
C THR A 6 -7.28 9.05 -20.29
N PRO A 7 -7.48 10.34 -20.58
CA PRO A 7 -8.31 11.21 -19.76
C PRO A 7 -9.73 10.65 -19.68
N HIS A 8 -10.32 10.59 -18.49
CA HIS A 8 -11.65 10.04 -18.24
C HIS A 8 -12.79 10.72 -19.02
N ALA A 9 -12.60 11.93 -19.52
CA ALA A 9 -13.49 12.54 -20.52
C ALA A 9 -13.56 11.72 -21.81
N ALA A 10 -12.47 11.06 -22.21
CA ALA A 10 -12.44 10.14 -23.36
C ALA A 10 -13.17 8.82 -23.10
N LEU A 11 -13.35 8.41 -21.83
CA LEU A 11 -14.09 7.18 -21.49
C LEU A 11 -15.60 7.32 -21.69
N TRP A 12 -16.18 8.48 -21.41
CA TRP A 12 -17.60 8.74 -21.66
C TRP A 12 -17.92 8.94 -23.15
N LEU A 13 -17.01 9.58 -23.89
CA LEU A 13 -17.12 9.82 -25.32
C LEU A 13 -16.52 8.66 -26.16
N GLY A 14 -15.80 7.75 -25.54
CA GLY A 14 -15.19 6.59 -26.20
C GLY A 14 -16.17 5.46 -26.52
N THR A 15 -17.36 5.47 -25.93
CA THR A 15 -18.42 4.52 -26.25
C THR A 15 -19.57 5.24 -26.97
N PRO A 16 -20.17 4.61 -28.01
CA PRO A 16 -21.30 5.24 -28.73
C PRO A 16 -22.47 5.57 -27.79
N ARG A 17 -22.71 4.75 -26.77
CA ARG A 17 -23.74 5.01 -25.75
C ARG A 17 -23.43 6.22 -24.87
N GLY A 18 -22.20 6.38 -24.45
CA GLY A 18 -21.76 7.54 -23.64
C GLY A 18 -21.86 8.85 -24.41
N ALA A 19 -21.48 8.86 -25.69
CA ALA A 19 -21.61 10.03 -26.56
C ALA A 19 -23.10 10.44 -26.77
N VAL A 20 -23.99 9.48 -27.00
CA VAL A 20 -25.42 9.73 -27.11
C VAL A 20 -26.00 10.29 -25.81
N GLN A 21 -25.68 9.71 -24.68
CA GLN A 21 -26.13 10.22 -23.37
C GLN A 21 -25.64 11.65 -23.09
N PHE A 22 -24.41 11.96 -23.48
CA PHE A 22 -23.84 13.28 -23.29
C PHE A 22 -24.55 14.33 -24.16
N VAL A 23 -24.78 14.02 -25.42
CA VAL A 23 -25.52 14.90 -26.34
C VAL A 23 -26.98 15.10 -25.88
N ALA A 24 -27.66 14.01 -25.45
CA ALA A 24 -29.01 14.08 -24.92
C ALA A 24 -29.11 14.96 -23.64
N ALA A 25 -28.18 14.77 -22.71
CA ALA A 25 -28.13 15.57 -21.49
C ALA A 25 -27.86 17.05 -21.79
N SER A 26 -26.99 17.34 -22.75
CA SER A 26 -26.71 18.71 -23.21
C SER A 26 -27.95 19.35 -23.84
N ALA A 27 -28.65 18.63 -24.69
CA ALA A 27 -29.89 19.12 -25.30
C ALA A 27 -30.95 19.48 -24.24
N VAL A 28 -31.14 18.62 -23.23
CA VAL A 28 -32.04 18.94 -22.12
C VAL A 28 -31.67 20.23 -21.40
N VAL A 29 -30.36 20.41 -21.11
CA VAL A 29 -29.86 21.64 -20.44
C VAL A 29 -30.16 22.88 -21.28
N TRP A 30 -29.92 22.83 -22.59
CA TRP A 30 -30.12 23.96 -23.48
C TRP A 30 -31.61 24.21 -23.78
N ALA A 31 -32.46 23.17 -23.79
CA ALA A 31 -33.91 23.33 -23.84
C ALA A 31 -34.46 24.04 -22.60
N ILE A 32 -33.98 23.67 -21.42
CA ILE A 32 -34.30 24.36 -20.15
C ILE A 32 -33.81 25.81 -20.20
N ALA A 33 -32.61 26.04 -20.73
CA ALA A 33 -32.08 27.38 -20.92
C ALA A 33 -32.97 28.25 -21.82
N ALA A 34 -33.45 27.71 -22.92
CA ALA A 34 -34.39 28.39 -23.80
C ALA A 34 -35.72 28.72 -23.09
N ALA A 35 -36.27 27.78 -22.32
CA ALA A 35 -37.50 28.00 -21.56
C ALA A 35 -37.32 29.08 -20.49
N LEU A 36 -36.21 29.06 -19.75
CA LEU A 36 -35.90 30.11 -18.78
C LEU A 36 -35.73 31.47 -19.42
N LEU A 37 -35.04 31.56 -20.55
CA LEU A 37 -34.88 32.81 -21.28
C LEU A 37 -36.20 33.36 -21.78
N PHE A 38 -37.09 32.51 -22.28
CA PHE A 38 -38.45 32.87 -22.72
C PHE A 38 -39.30 33.45 -21.58
N ILE A 39 -39.21 32.87 -20.37
CA ILE A 39 -39.96 33.28 -19.19
C ILE A 39 -39.40 34.59 -18.61
N LEU A 40 -38.05 34.69 -18.52
CA LEU A 40 -37.38 35.82 -17.86
C LEU A 40 -37.34 37.08 -18.72
N VAL A 41 -37.41 36.95 -20.05
CA VAL A 41 -37.33 38.08 -20.99
C VAL A 41 -38.54 38.05 -21.94
N PRO A 42 -39.73 38.48 -21.47
CA PRO A 42 -40.92 38.52 -22.32
C PRO A 42 -40.70 39.42 -23.53
N GLY A 43 -41.08 38.91 -24.72
CA GLY A 43 -40.97 39.67 -25.96
C GLY A 43 -39.59 39.60 -26.65
N LEU A 44 -38.64 38.83 -26.14
CA LEU A 44 -37.34 38.65 -26.80
C LEU A 44 -37.50 37.95 -28.16
N ASP A 45 -38.23 36.83 -28.20
CA ASP A 45 -38.57 36.07 -29.42
C ASP A 45 -39.64 34.99 -29.07
N THR A 46 -40.08 34.22 -30.08
CA THR A 46 -41.00 33.11 -29.89
C THR A 46 -40.25 31.90 -29.29
N PHE A 47 -40.94 31.12 -28.46
CA PHE A 47 -40.31 29.96 -27.83
C PHE A 47 -39.66 28.98 -28.81
N PRO A 48 -40.29 28.57 -29.94
CA PRO A 48 -39.68 27.66 -30.91
C PRO A 48 -38.35 28.19 -31.49
N ARG A 49 -38.27 29.50 -31.76
CA ARG A 49 -37.03 30.10 -32.26
C ARG A 49 -35.93 30.11 -31.19
N LEU A 50 -36.27 30.55 -29.99
CA LEU A 50 -35.34 30.50 -28.86
C LEU A 50 -34.79 29.08 -28.62
N LEU A 51 -35.64 28.07 -28.77
CA LEU A 51 -35.23 26.67 -28.64
C LEU A 51 -34.21 26.27 -29.72
N VAL A 52 -34.48 26.61 -31.00
CA VAL A 52 -33.55 26.31 -32.11
C VAL A 52 -32.22 27.01 -31.90
N PHE A 53 -32.21 28.29 -31.54
CA PHE A 53 -30.97 29.02 -31.26
C PHE A 53 -30.21 28.43 -30.09
N SER A 54 -30.88 28.12 -28.98
CA SER A 54 -30.28 27.57 -27.80
C SER A 54 -29.64 26.18 -28.07
N GLU A 55 -30.35 25.30 -28.77
CA GLU A 55 -29.82 23.97 -29.12
C GLU A 55 -28.62 24.07 -30.08
N CYS A 56 -28.68 24.94 -31.10
CA CYS A 56 -27.57 25.11 -32.04
C CYS A 56 -26.32 25.66 -31.32
N VAL A 57 -26.48 26.65 -30.45
CA VAL A 57 -25.39 27.22 -29.66
C VAL A 57 -24.81 26.15 -28.71
N GLY A 58 -25.68 25.43 -28.02
CA GLY A 58 -25.27 24.38 -27.07
C GLY A 58 -24.51 23.24 -27.72
N LEU A 59 -25.05 22.66 -28.78
CA LEU A 59 -24.42 21.57 -29.50
C LEU A 59 -23.09 21.97 -30.13
N THR A 60 -23.02 23.18 -30.71
CA THR A 60 -21.77 23.71 -31.28
C THR A 60 -20.70 23.91 -30.21
N MET A 61 -21.08 24.46 -29.05
CA MET A 61 -20.18 24.64 -27.93
C MET A 61 -19.67 23.28 -27.40
N VAL A 62 -20.54 22.30 -27.25
CA VAL A 62 -20.16 20.93 -26.85
C VAL A 62 -19.19 20.31 -27.85
N ALA A 63 -19.46 20.45 -29.17
CA ALA A 63 -18.55 19.99 -30.20
C ALA A 63 -17.17 20.64 -30.10
N CYS A 64 -17.10 21.95 -29.86
CA CYS A 64 -15.86 22.69 -29.65
C CYS A 64 -15.10 22.18 -28.41
N VAL A 65 -15.79 21.95 -27.28
CA VAL A 65 -15.18 21.39 -26.06
C VAL A 65 -14.58 20.03 -26.34
N VAL A 66 -15.32 19.12 -26.99
CA VAL A 66 -14.86 17.77 -27.31
C VAL A 66 -13.63 17.82 -28.23
N LEU A 67 -13.64 18.63 -29.26
CA LEU A 67 -12.52 18.79 -30.18
C LEU A 67 -11.28 19.34 -29.49
N LEU A 68 -11.42 20.36 -28.65
CA LEU A 68 -10.31 20.95 -27.91
C LEU A 68 -9.73 19.98 -26.89
N GLN A 69 -10.58 19.24 -26.17
CA GLN A 69 -10.11 18.27 -25.17
C GLN A 69 -9.38 17.05 -25.80
N ARG A 70 -9.60 16.76 -27.10
CA ARG A 70 -8.86 15.73 -27.84
C ARG A 70 -7.46 16.17 -28.28
N GLN A 71 -7.13 17.46 -28.18
CA GLN A 71 -5.81 17.95 -28.60
C GLN A 71 -4.73 17.62 -27.58
N ARG A 72 -3.76 16.78 -27.94
CA ARG A 72 -2.61 16.38 -27.10
C ARG A 72 -1.79 17.56 -26.54
N ARG A 73 -1.80 18.72 -27.24
CA ARG A 73 -1.09 19.92 -26.76
C ARG A 73 -1.70 20.48 -25.48
N LEU A 74 -3.01 20.39 -25.34
CA LEU A 74 -3.74 20.88 -24.15
C LEU A 74 -3.61 19.91 -22.96
N GLU A 75 -3.31 18.64 -23.19
CA GLU A 75 -3.09 17.65 -22.12
C GLU A 75 -1.86 17.98 -21.25
N ARG A 76 -0.90 18.72 -21.79
CA ARG A 76 0.32 19.15 -21.07
C ARG A 76 0.09 20.30 -20.10
N LEU A 77 -1.05 20.98 -20.20
CA LEU A 77 -1.40 22.10 -19.34
C LEU A 77 -2.01 21.63 -18.02
N ALA A 78 -1.83 22.43 -16.96
CA ALA A 78 -2.55 22.21 -15.71
C ALA A 78 -4.08 22.19 -15.96
N ALA A 79 -4.80 21.33 -15.23
CA ALA A 79 -6.23 21.11 -15.45
C ALA A 79 -7.05 22.42 -15.45
N GLY A 80 -6.79 23.33 -14.50
CA GLY A 80 -7.46 24.63 -14.43
C GLY A 80 -7.21 25.50 -15.67
N THR A 81 -5.97 25.60 -16.13
CA THR A 81 -5.59 26.38 -17.33
C THR A 81 -6.20 25.77 -18.58
N ARG A 82 -6.24 24.43 -18.69
CA ARG A 82 -6.86 23.73 -19.81
C ARG A 82 -8.35 24.04 -19.91
N TRP A 83 -9.10 23.95 -18.80
CA TRP A 83 -10.51 24.22 -18.76
C TRP A 83 -10.82 25.71 -19.00
N LEU A 84 -9.97 26.62 -18.49
CA LEU A 84 -10.09 28.06 -18.76
C LEU A 84 -9.95 28.36 -20.26
N LEU A 85 -8.87 27.85 -20.89
CA LEU A 85 -8.66 28.04 -22.34
C LEU A 85 -9.78 27.41 -23.16
N THR A 86 -10.25 26.22 -22.77
CA THR A 86 -11.39 25.57 -23.42
C THR A 86 -12.64 26.48 -23.36
N GLY A 87 -12.93 27.08 -22.20
CA GLY A 87 -14.06 27.99 -22.04
C GLY A 87 -13.95 29.28 -22.87
N VAL A 88 -12.77 29.88 -22.83
CA VAL A 88 -12.49 31.14 -23.60
C VAL A 88 -12.67 30.94 -25.12
N ILE A 89 -12.37 29.74 -25.63
CA ILE A 89 -12.52 29.42 -27.05
C ILE A 89 -13.94 28.90 -27.37
N ALA A 90 -14.44 27.94 -26.59
CA ALA A 90 -15.68 27.22 -26.91
C ALA A 90 -16.94 28.10 -26.76
N ILE A 91 -16.97 29.02 -25.78
CA ILE A 91 -18.14 29.85 -25.54
C ILE A 91 -18.37 30.85 -26.71
N PRO A 92 -17.39 31.68 -27.11
CA PRO A 92 -17.58 32.59 -28.24
C PRO A 92 -17.79 31.85 -29.56
N THR A 93 -17.02 30.80 -29.83
CA THR A 93 -17.12 30.00 -31.05
C THR A 93 -18.49 29.32 -31.15
N GLY A 94 -18.94 28.69 -30.04
CA GLY A 94 -20.25 28.04 -29.95
C GLY A 94 -21.39 29.05 -30.18
N TYR A 95 -21.29 30.23 -29.56
CA TYR A 95 -22.27 31.29 -29.75
C TYR A 95 -22.34 31.76 -31.21
N LEU A 96 -21.21 32.16 -31.80
CA LEU A 96 -21.17 32.68 -33.17
C LEU A 96 -21.60 31.65 -34.21
N LEU A 97 -20.99 30.45 -34.19
CA LEU A 97 -21.30 29.38 -35.15
C LEU A 97 -22.70 28.82 -34.92
N GLY A 98 -23.12 28.67 -33.67
CA GLY A 98 -24.46 28.19 -33.34
C GLY A 98 -25.56 29.11 -33.85
N HIS A 99 -25.37 30.41 -33.75
CA HIS A 99 -26.31 31.38 -34.33
C HIS A 99 -26.39 31.29 -35.86
N GLN A 100 -25.26 31.15 -36.55
CA GLN A 100 -25.25 30.99 -38.01
C GLN A 100 -25.97 29.69 -38.44
N ILE A 101 -25.78 28.60 -37.73
CA ILE A 101 -26.48 27.36 -37.98
C ILE A 101 -27.98 27.52 -37.74
N ALA A 102 -28.38 28.21 -36.65
CA ALA A 102 -29.79 28.45 -36.37
C ALA A 102 -30.48 29.31 -37.47
N PHE A 103 -29.83 30.38 -37.95
CA PHE A 103 -30.33 31.18 -39.07
C PHE A 103 -30.50 30.31 -40.33
N LEU A 104 -29.54 29.47 -40.66
CA LEU A 104 -29.61 28.55 -41.78
C LEU A 104 -30.80 27.57 -41.66
N LEU A 105 -31.02 27.00 -40.48
CA LEU A 105 -32.13 26.07 -40.22
C LEU A 105 -33.50 26.74 -40.29
N LEU A 106 -33.60 28.04 -39.92
CA LEU A 106 -34.81 28.81 -39.95
C LEU A 106 -35.06 29.45 -41.34
N GLY A 107 -34.17 29.26 -42.32
CA GLY A 107 -34.28 29.82 -43.66
C GLY A 107 -34.11 31.35 -43.70
N GLU A 108 -33.48 31.92 -42.71
CA GLU A 108 -33.24 33.36 -42.60
C GLU A 108 -31.88 33.76 -43.15
N PRO A 109 -31.72 34.98 -43.68
CA PRO A 109 -30.44 35.45 -44.17
C PRO A 109 -29.43 35.52 -43.01
N MET A 110 -28.22 34.98 -43.23
CA MET A 110 -27.12 35.05 -42.26
C MET A 110 -26.84 36.50 -41.90
N ARG A 111 -27.07 36.88 -40.66
CA ARG A 111 -26.75 38.18 -40.11
C ARG A 111 -25.56 38.07 -39.19
N LEU A 112 -24.45 38.71 -39.52
CA LEU A 112 -23.38 38.94 -38.54
C LEU A 112 -23.99 39.76 -37.40
N VAL A 113 -23.88 39.27 -36.19
CA VAL A 113 -24.38 39.83 -34.95
C VAL A 113 -24.15 41.35 -34.93
N GLY A 114 -25.21 42.12 -35.10
CA GLY A 114 -25.14 43.55 -34.89
C GLY A 114 -25.72 44.44 -35.98
N HIS A 115 -27.03 44.63 -36.02
CA HIS A 115 -27.56 45.95 -36.49
C HIS A 115 -28.85 46.40 -35.83
N GLN A 116 -29.51 45.64 -35.00
CA GLN A 116 -30.59 46.17 -34.16
C GLN A 116 -30.64 45.37 -32.83
N HIS A 117 -30.29 46.08 -31.76
CA HIS A 117 -30.35 45.57 -30.36
C HIS A 117 -29.61 44.26 -30.13
N ILE A 118 -28.28 44.33 -29.97
CA ILE A 118 -27.52 43.25 -29.31
C ILE A 118 -28.10 43.16 -27.91
N SER A 119 -29.05 42.24 -27.72
CA SER A 119 -29.53 41.95 -26.41
C SER A 119 -28.37 41.25 -25.67
N LEU A 120 -27.77 41.91 -24.69
CA LEU A 120 -26.71 41.35 -23.86
C LEU A 120 -27.20 40.15 -23.09
N VAL A 121 -28.53 39.99 -22.95
CA VAL A 121 -29.14 38.91 -22.14
C VAL A 121 -28.84 37.52 -22.68
N PRO A 122 -29.04 37.17 -23.99
CA PRO A 122 -28.66 35.86 -24.52
C PRO A 122 -27.17 35.58 -24.41
N ILE A 123 -26.32 36.61 -24.58
CA ILE A 123 -24.85 36.44 -24.44
C ILE A 123 -24.50 36.12 -23.02
N LEU A 124 -24.96 36.91 -22.04
CA LEU A 124 -24.71 36.69 -20.62
C LEU A 124 -25.26 35.35 -20.18
N PHE A 125 -26.43 34.97 -20.69
CA PHE A 125 -27.05 33.70 -20.39
C PHE A 125 -26.22 32.50 -20.93
N THR A 126 -25.71 32.61 -22.17
CA THR A 126 -24.80 31.61 -22.76
C THR A 126 -23.51 31.48 -21.97
N VAL A 127 -22.93 32.61 -21.55
CA VAL A 127 -21.72 32.60 -20.71
C VAL A 127 -21.99 31.94 -19.36
N LEU A 128 -23.14 32.23 -18.74
CA LEU A 128 -23.53 31.66 -17.45
C LEU A 128 -23.74 30.14 -17.57
N VAL A 129 -24.60 29.69 -18.50
CA VAL A 129 -24.93 28.27 -18.67
C VAL A 129 -23.70 27.49 -19.13
N GLY A 130 -22.97 28.01 -20.11
CA GLY A 130 -21.72 27.40 -20.60
C GLY A 130 -20.63 27.33 -19.52
N GLY A 131 -20.46 28.42 -18.77
CA GLY A 131 -19.49 28.47 -17.65
C GLY A 131 -19.82 27.49 -16.53
N LEU A 132 -21.09 27.39 -16.12
CA LEU A 132 -21.55 26.40 -15.13
C LEU A 132 -21.32 24.96 -15.62
N GLY A 133 -21.63 24.68 -16.90
CA GLY A 133 -21.37 23.38 -17.52
C GLY A 133 -19.88 23.03 -17.50
N LEU A 134 -19.02 23.95 -17.95
CA LEU A 134 -17.57 23.74 -17.93
C LEU A 134 -17.03 23.52 -16.51
N ARG A 135 -17.49 24.31 -15.54
CA ARG A 135 -17.13 24.14 -14.13
C ARG A 135 -17.57 22.76 -13.60
N HIS A 136 -18.78 22.33 -13.90
CA HIS A 136 -19.28 21.03 -13.52
C HIS A 136 -18.38 19.89 -14.03
N PHE A 137 -18.01 19.93 -15.32
CA PHE A 137 -17.11 18.92 -15.89
C PHE A 137 -15.70 18.99 -15.32
N ALA A 138 -15.16 20.18 -15.11
CA ALA A 138 -13.86 20.37 -14.49
C ALA A 138 -13.81 19.74 -13.07
N THR A 139 -14.85 20.01 -12.27
CA THR A 139 -14.95 19.44 -10.91
C THR A 139 -15.11 17.92 -10.94
N ARG A 140 -15.94 17.40 -11.85
CA ARG A 140 -16.10 15.94 -12.02
C ARG A 140 -14.79 15.26 -12.41
N GLU A 141 -14.04 15.86 -13.32
CA GLU A 141 -12.73 15.35 -13.73
C GLU A 141 -11.74 15.36 -12.56
N GLN A 142 -11.71 16.43 -11.77
CA GLN A 142 -10.86 16.52 -10.59
C GLN A 142 -11.20 15.44 -9.56
N LEU A 143 -12.48 15.29 -9.21
CA LEU A 143 -12.93 14.25 -8.27
C LEU A 143 -12.60 12.84 -8.74
N ALA A 144 -12.77 12.57 -10.05
CA ALA A 144 -12.41 11.28 -10.62
C ALA A 144 -10.89 10.98 -10.53
N ARG A 145 -10.04 12.00 -10.76
CA ARG A 145 -8.58 11.88 -10.60
C ARG A 145 -8.17 11.64 -9.14
N GLU A 146 -8.78 12.37 -8.21
CA GLU A 146 -8.52 12.19 -6.79
C GLU A 146 -8.95 10.79 -6.32
N ALA A 147 -10.11 10.30 -6.77
CA ALA A 147 -10.58 8.95 -6.46
C ALA A 147 -9.64 7.88 -7.02
N ALA A 148 -9.17 8.04 -8.26
CA ALA A 148 -8.20 7.13 -8.88
C ALA A 148 -6.84 7.13 -8.13
N ALA A 149 -6.33 8.31 -7.76
CA ALA A 149 -5.09 8.42 -7.00
C ALA A 149 -5.20 7.78 -5.60
N ARG A 150 -6.35 7.96 -4.91
CA ARG A 150 -6.60 7.29 -3.62
C ARG A 150 -6.66 5.77 -3.75
N ALA A 151 -7.36 5.25 -4.78
CA ALA A 151 -7.44 3.82 -5.04
C ALA A 151 -6.06 3.21 -5.31
N GLU A 152 -5.22 3.88 -6.09
CA GLU A 152 -3.85 3.44 -6.37
C GLU A 152 -2.96 3.46 -5.12
N ALA A 153 -3.06 4.53 -4.31
CA ALA A 153 -2.33 4.61 -3.04
C ALA A 153 -2.75 3.49 -2.07
N GLN A 154 -4.05 3.19 -1.98
CA GLN A 154 -4.56 2.07 -1.17
C GLN A 154 -4.03 0.73 -1.68
N ARG A 155 -4.05 0.52 -2.99
CA ARG A 155 -3.51 -0.70 -3.61
C ARG A 155 -2.02 -0.88 -3.28
N LEU A 156 -1.20 0.17 -3.44
CA LEU A 156 0.22 0.12 -3.11
C LEU A 156 0.46 -0.13 -1.61
N ALA A 157 -0.35 0.45 -0.74
CA ALA A 157 -0.28 0.20 0.71
C ALA A 157 -0.59 -1.27 1.05
N VAL A 158 -1.63 -1.86 0.45
CA VAL A 158 -1.97 -3.28 0.62
C VAL A 158 -0.87 -4.19 0.06
N GLU A 159 -0.32 -3.88 -1.11
CA GLU A 159 0.80 -4.64 -1.68
C GLU A 159 2.05 -4.57 -0.80
N ALA A 160 2.35 -3.39 -0.22
CA ALA A 160 3.45 -3.24 0.73
C ALA A 160 3.23 -4.04 2.01
N GLN A 161 2.00 -4.02 2.57
CA GLN A 161 1.64 -4.85 3.73
C GLN A 161 1.77 -6.34 3.43
N LEU A 162 1.30 -6.81 2.27
CA LEU A 162 1.45 -8.20 1.84
C LEU A 162 2.92 -8.61 1.67
N ARG A 163 3.77 -7.71 1.16
CA ARG A 163 5.23 -7.96 1.08
C ARG A 163 5.85 -8.10 2.48
N LEU A 164 5.50 -7.20 3.40
CA LEU A 164 5.97 -7.27 4.79
C LEU A 164 5.55 -8.59 5.45
N LEU A 165 4.30 -9.01 5.29
CA LEU A 165 3.81 -10.29 5.81
C LEU A 165 4.55 -11.49 5.19
N ARG A 166 4.85 -11.46 3.89
CA ARG A 166 5.64 -12.52 3.23
C ARG A 166 7.09 -12.61 3.72
N THR A 167 7.70 -11.49 4.09
CA THR A 167 9.09 -11.50 4.62
C THR A 167 9.15 -11.96 6.08
N GLN A 168 8.05 -11.88 6.83
CA GLN A 168 7.97 -12.32 8.23
C GLN A 168 7.74 -13.82 8.39
N LEU A 169 7.21 -14.50 7.37
CA LEU A 169 7.11 -15.96 7.33
C LEU A 169 8.30 -16.48 6.53
N GLU A 170 9.13 -17.33 7.11
CA GLU A 170 10.19 -18.01 6.35
C GLU A 170 9.54 -18.97 5.32
N PRO A 171 9.47 -18.61 4.00
CA PRO A 171 8.71 -19.42 3.03
C PRO A 171 9.29 -20.83 2.92
N HIS A 172 10.61 -20.95 3.03
CA HIS A 172 11.30 -22.23 2.92
C HIS A 172 10.93 -23.20 4.05
N MET A 173 10.85 -22.70 5.29
CA MET A 173 10.40 -23.50 6.44
C MET A 173 8.97 -24.01 6.23
N LEU A 174 8.07 -23.11 5.80
CA LEU A 174 6.67 -23.46 5.56
C LEU A 174 6.51 -24.53 4.48
N PHE A 175 7.18 -24.38 3.32
CA PHE A 175 7.14 -25.37 2.25
C PHE A 175 7.72 -26.72 2.69
N ASN A 176 8.82 -26.73 3.42
CA ASN A 176 9.44 -27.96 3.93
C ASN A 176 8.55 -28.64 4.96
N THR A 177 7.90 -27.88 5.85
CA THR A 177 6.96 -28.42 6.83
C THR A 177 5.74 -29.05 6.16
N LEU A 178 5.15 -28.37 5.15
CA LEU A 178 4.04 -28.91 4.37
C LEU A 178 4.43 -30.16 3.55
N ALA A 179 5.64 -30.19 2.98
CA ALA A 179 6.15 -31.37 2.29
C ALA A 179 6.31 -32.58 3.22
N ASN A 180 6.86 -32.36 4.43
CA ASN A 180 6.98 -33.40 5.46
C ASN A 180 5.61 -33.85 5.96
N LEU A 181 4.70 -32.92 6.22
CA LEU A 181 3.32 -33.22 6.60
C LEU A 181 2.63 -34.14 5.59
N ARG A 182 2.81 -33.89 4.28
CA ARG A 182 2.26 -34.76 3.22
C ARG A 182 2.79 -36.20 3.30
N GLY A 183 4.03 -36.39 3.70
CA GLY A 183 4.60 -37.71 3.97
C GLY A 183 3.95 -38.35 5.19
N LEU A 184 3.89 -37.64 6.32
CA LEU A 184 3.35 -38.11 7.59
C LEU A 184 1.86 -38.52 7.50
N VAL A 185 1.04 -37.83 6.70
CA VAL A 185 -0.39 -38.16 6.52
C VAL A 185 -0.60 -39.63 6.08
N ARG A 186 0.38 -40.20 5.36
CA ARG A 186 0.31 -41.61 4.91
C ARG A 186 0.95 -42.60 5.85
N GLU A 187 1.94 -42.17 6.66
CA GLU A 187 2.77 -43.04 7.49
C GLU A 187 2.33 -43.01 8.94
N ASP A 188 1.95 -41.85 9.47
CA ASP A 188 1.63 -41.64 10.90
C ASP A 188 0.66 -40.45 11.01
N ALA A 189 -0.64 -40.76 11.00
CA ALA A 189 -1.71 -39.74 11.01
C ALA A 189 -1.71 -38.92 12.32
N ASP A 190 -1.37 -39.52 13.46
CA ASP A 190 -1.36 -38.85 14.78
C ASP A 190 -0.23 -37.79 14.82
N ARG A 191 0.95 -38.15 14.27
CA ARG A 191 2.04 -37.16 14.14
C ARG A 191 1.76 -36.08 13.12
N ALA A 192 1.01 -36.40 12.05
CA ALA A 192 0.57 -35.40 11.08
C ALA A 192 -0.39 -34.39 11.72
N GLU A 193 -1.36 -34.84 12.51
CA GLU A 193 -2.30 -34.00 13.25
C GLU A 193 -1.57 -33.12 14.26
N ALA A 194 -0.66 -33.70 15.05
CA ALA A 194 0.18 -32.95 15.98
C ALA A 194 1.02 -31.86 15.29
N MET A 195 1.53 -32.13 14.09
CA MET A 195 2.29 -31.14 13.29
C MET A 195 1.39 -30.01 12.80
N ILE A 196 0.16 -30.30 12.36
CA ILE A 196 -0.82 -29.29 11.95
C ILE A 196 -1.15 -28.37 13.12
N ASP A 197 -1.44 -28.90 14.29
CA ASP A 197 -1.79 -28.13 15.47
C ASP A 197 -0.65 -27.17 15.86
N ARG A 198 0.58 -27.64 15.87
CA ARG A 198 1.75 -26.80 16.17
C ARG A 198 1.98 -25.73 15.10
N LEU A 199 1.78 -26.06 13.84
CA LEU A 199 1.88 -25.11 12.74
C LEU A 199 0.84 -23.99 12.87
N ILE A 200 -0.40 -24.32 13.24
CA ILE A 200 -1.47 -23.34 13.48
C ILE A 200 -1.09 -22.39 14.63
N VAL A 201 -0.58 -22.94 15.74
CA VAL A 201 -0.11 -22.13 16.89
C VAL A 201 1.02 -21.20 16.49
N TYR A 202 2.01 -21.72 15.77
CA TYR A 202 3.15 -20.93 15.27
C TYR A 202 2.69 -19.78 14.35
N LEU A 203 1.86 -20.06 13.35
CA LEU A 203 1.39 -19.05 12.40
C LEU A 203 0.54 -17.96 13.07
N ARG A 204 -0.35 -18.34 13.99
CA ARG A 204 -1.14 -17.38 14.78
C ARG A 204 -0.25 -16.46 15.62
N GLY A 205 0.77 -17.02 16.27
CA GLY A 205 1.74 -16.27 17.07
C GLY A 205 2.51 -15.26 16.23
N THR A 206 3.02 -15.67 15.07
CA THR A 206 3.77 -14.82 14.13
C THR A 206 2.91 -13.66 13.59
N LEU A 207 1.66 -13.95 13.18
CA LEU A 207 0.74 -12.94 12.69
C LEU A 207 0.34 -11.93 13.78
N ALA A 208 0.09 -12.39 15.00
CA ALA A 208 -0.24 -11.52 16.11
C ALA A 208 0.93 -10.63 16.55
N ALA A 209 2.17 -11.12 16.47
CA ALA A 209 3.38 -10.39 16.81
C ALA A 209 3.63 -9.22 15.83
N SER A 210 3.23 -9.35 14.57
CA SER A 210 3.44 -8.31 13.54
C SER A 210 2.62 -7.03 13.76
N GLN A 211 1.62 -7.07 14.64
CA GLN A 211 0.68 -5.96 14.88
C GLN A 211 0.95 -5.19 16.17
N THR A 212 1.96 -5.58 16.97
CA THR A 212 2.27 -4.99 18.26
C THR A 212 3.66 -4.38 18.30
N GLU A 213 3.83 -3.27 19.03
CA GLU A 213 5.16 -2.65 19.21
C GLU A 213 6.02 -3.42 20.21
N SER A 214 5.39 -4.03 21.22
CA SER A 214 6.08 -4.85 22.22
C SER A 214 5.22 -6.04 22.67
N VAL A 215 5.87 -7.10 23.09
CA VAL A 215 5.24 -8.32 23.64
C VAL A 215 5.95 -8.74 24.93
N PRO A 216 5.29 -9.42 25.85
CA PRO A 216 5.97 -9.99 27.01
C PRO A 216 6.95 -11.09 26.56
N LEU A 217 8.10 -11.22 27.26
CA LEU A 217 9.16 -12.15 26.91
C LEU A 217 8.66 -13.62 26.92
N THR A 218 7.67 -13.95 27.76
CA THR A 218 7.01 -15.26 27.74
C THR A 218 6.41 -15.59 26.39
N ARG A 219 5.92 -14.59 25.63
CA ARG A 219 5.36 -14.78 24.29
C ARG A 219 6.43 -15.11 23.26
N GLU A 220 7.61 -14.48 23.33
CA GLU A 220 8.77 -14.83 22.50
C GLU A 220 9.22 -16.26 22.74
N PHE A 221 9.32 -16.68 24.04
CA PHE A 221 9.65 -18.06 24.39
C PHE A 221 8.60 -19.06 23.92
N ALA A 222 7.31 -18.72 24.01
CA ALA A 222 6.23 -19.57 23.48
C ALA A 222 6.31 -19.73 21.96
N GLN A 223 6.65 -18.65 21.23
CA GLN A 223 6.83 -18.68 19.78
C GLN A 223 8.03 -19.53 19.37
N VAL A 224 9.16 -19.36 20.05
CA VAL A 224 10.37 -20.18 19.87
C VAL A 224 10.08 -21.65 20.17
N ARG A 225 9.34 -21.95 21.23
CA ARG A 225 8.92 -23.32 21.57
C ARG A 225 8.12 -23.95 20.44
N ALA A 226 7.08 -23.25 19.93
CA ALA A 226 6.26 -23.75 18.83
C ALA A 226 7.09 -24.05 17.57
N TYR A 227 8.05 -23.17 17.25
CA TYR A 227 8.98 -23.38 16.14
C TYR A 227 9.87 -24.61 16.35
N LEU A 228 10.52 -24.74 17.52
CA LEU A 228 11.41 -25.86 17.84
C LEU A 228 10.67 -27.20 17.91
N GLU A 229 9.41 -27.19 18.34
CA GLU A 229 8.55 -28.39 18.33
C GLU A 229 8.25 -28.86 16.90
N ILE A 230 7.97 -27.93 15.98
CA ILE A 230 7.82 -28.27 14.54
C ILE A 230 9.13 -28.84 13.99
N MET A 231 10.26 -28.20 14.32
CA MET A 231 11.58 -28.69 13.89
C MET A 231 11.91 -30.06 14.46
N SER A 232 11.55 -30.34 15.72
CA SER A 232 11.75 -31.66 16.35
C SER A 232 10.91 -32.76 15.68
N LEU A 233 9.69 -32.48 15.24
CA LEU A 233 8.91 -33.42 14.45
C LEU A 233 9.55 -33.70 13.07
N ARG A 234 10.19 -32.69 12.46
CA ARG A 234 10.86 -32.80 11.17
C ARG A 234 12.19 -33.52 11.24
N MET A 235 13.02 -33.17 12.23
CA MET A 235 14.38 -33.73 12.39
C MET A 235 14.42 -35.02 13.19
N GLY A 236 13.30 -35.37 13.84
CA GLY A 236 13.19 -36.55 14.67
C GLY A 236 14.12 -36.50 15.89
N PRO A 237 14.69 -37.65 16.30
CA PRO A 237 15.56 -37.74 17.49
C PRO A 237 16.88 -36.97 17.33
N ARG A 238 17.16 -36.44 16.15
CA ARG A 238 18.38 -35.64 15.94
C ARG A 238 18.31 -34.26 16.62
N LEU A 239 17.13 -33.71 16.91
CA LEU A 239 16.98 -32.39 17.52
C LEU A 239 16.47 -32.51 18.95
N SER A 240 17.21 -31.95 19.88
CA SER A 240 16.80 -31.70 21.27
C SER A 240 16.88 -30.21 21.57
N PHE A 241 16.07 -29.71 22.49
CA PHE A 241 16.13 -28.32 22.89
C PHE A 241 15.76 -28.12 24.36
N ARG A 242 16.24 -27.00 24.94
CA ARG A 242 15.93 -26.53 26.29
C ARG A 242 15.58 -25.04 26.28
N LEU A 243 14.54 -24.70 27.01
CA LEU A 243 14.09 -23.29 27.15
C LEU A 243 13.98 -22.96 28.63
N GLU A 244 14.71 -21.94 29.08
CA GLU A 244 14.71 -21.49 30.47
C GLU A 244 14.34 -20.00 30.54
N LEU A 245 13.18 -19.70 31.12
CA LEU A 245 12.71 -18.33 31.36
C LEU A 245 12.36 -18.21 32.85
N PRO A 246 13.13 -17.45 33.65
CA PRO A 246 12.78 -17.16 35.02
C PRO A 246 11.46 -16.39 35.14
N ALA A 247 10.64 -16.73 36.14
CA ALA A 247 9.33 -16.10 36.36
C ALA A 247 9.43 -14.57 36.51
N ALA A 248 10.51 -14.05 37.04
CA ALA A 248 10.76 -12.61 37.18
C ALA A 248 10.89 -11.89 35.82
N LEU A 249 11.16 -12.59 34.73
CA LEU A 249 11.37 -12.03 33.39
C LEU A 249 10.17 -12.26 32.44
N GLU A 250 9.20 -13.06 32.83
CA GLU A 250 8.09 -13.46 31.96
C GLU A 250 7.32 -12.28 31.36
N ASN A 251 7.05 -11.26 32.17
CA ASN A 251 6.26 -10.09 31.75
C ASN A 251 7.11 -8.92 31.24
N MET A 252 8.41 -9.15 31.03
CA MET A 252 9.26 -8.10 30.49
C MET A 252 8.86 -7.75 29.04
N PRO A 253 8.61 -6.47 28.74
CA PRO A 253 8.27 -6.06 27.38
C PRO A 253 9.52 -6.10 26.49
N VAL A 254 9.43 -6.83 25.37
CA VAL A 254 10.47 -6.92 24.35
C VAL A 254 9.87 -6.66 22.95
N PRO A 255 10.68 -6.22 21.98
CA PRO A 255 10.22 -6.14 20.60
C PRO A 255 9.79 -7.52 20.10
N PRO A 256 8.69 -7.66 19.37
CA PRO A 256 8.26 -8.94 18.83
C PRO A 256 9.28 -9.49 17.81
N MET A 257 9.34 -10.81 17.67
CA MET A 257 10.26 -11.53 16.77
C MET A 257 11.74 -11.22 17.06
N LEU A 258 12.10 -11.09 18.35
CA LEU A 258 13.46 -10.84 18.79
C LEU A 258 14.29 -12.14 18.80
N LEU A 259 13.72 -13.22 19.33
CA LEU A 259 14.43 -14.50 19.53
C LEU A 259 14.32 -15.43 18.33
N GLN A 260 13.22 -15.36 17.60
CA GLN A 260 12.95 -16.24 16.48
C GLN A 260 14.07 -16.26 15.43
N PRO A 261 14.61 -15.12 14.92
CA PRO A 261 15.69 -15.14 13.94
C PRO A 261 16.98 -15.79 14.45
N LEU A 262 17.24 -15.75 15.75
CA LEU A 262 18.42 -16.38 16.36
C LEU A 262 18.29 -17.90 16.35
N VAL A 263 17.11 -18.39 16.74
CA VAL A 263 16.82 -19.82 16.75
C VAL A 263 16.71 -20.39 15.34
N GLU A 264 16.13 -19.66 14.40
CA GLU A 264 16.12 -20.02 12.98
C GLU A 264 17.52 -20.15 12.41
N ASN A 265 18.44 -19.24 12.75
CA ASN A 265 19.84 -19.34 12.35
C ASN A 265 20.54 -20.57 12.98
N ALA A 266 20.33 -20.83 14.25
CA ALA A 266 20.88 -22.00 14.93
C ALA A 266 20.44 -23.31 14.23
N ILE A 267 19.16 -23.42 13.89
CA ILE A 267 18.64 -24.59 13.17
C ILE A 267 19.21 -24.65 11.76
N LYS A 268 19.03 -23.60 10.94
CA LYS A 268 19.29 -23.61 9.51
C LYS A 268 20.77 -23.70 9.17
N HIS A 269 21.61 -22.97 9.89
CA HIS A 269 23.03 -22.88 9.61
C HIS A 269 23.88 -23.75 10.53
N GLY A 270 23.40 -23.99 11.75
CA GLY A 270 24.10 -24.84 12.73
C GLY A 270 23.77 -26.32 12.61
N LEU A 271 22.47 -26.65 12.70
CA LEU A 271 22.06 -28.03 12.98
C LEU A 271 21.56 -28.81 11.75
N GLU A 272 20.87 -28.18 10.81
CA GLU A 272 20.40 -28.86 9.58
C GLU A 272 21.56 -29.49 8.78
N PRO A 273 22.64 -28.73 8.50
CA PRO A 273 23.76 -29.27 7.73
C PRO A 273 24.69 -30.22 8.55
N LYS A 274 24.56 -30.26 9.89
CA LYS A 274 25.35 -31.09 10.75
C LYS A 274 24.93 -32.56 10.67
N VAL A 275 25.87 -33.44 10.60
CA VAL A 275 25.63 -34.89 10.74
C VAL A 275 25.67 -35.26 12.23
N GLY A 276 24.61 -35.93 12.76
CA GLY A 276 24.50 -36.33 14.15
C GLY A 276 23.52 -35.49 14.99
N PRO A 277 23.54 -35.65 16.33
CA PRO A 277 22.60 -34.99 17.22
C PRO A 277 22.86 -33.49 17.32
N GLY A 278 21.79 -32.72 17.26
CA GLY A 278 21.76 -31.26 17.44
C GLY A 278 21.07 -30.88 18.76
N HIS A 279 21.55 -29.82 19.37
CA HIS A 279 20.96 -29.26 20.57
C HIS A 279 20.87 -27.72 20.46
N VAL A 280 19.72 -27.16 20.86
CA VAL A 280 19.53 -25.72 21.01
C VAL A 280 19.09 -25.42 22.43
N GLU A 281 19.76 -24.47 23.06
CA GLU A 281 19.39 -23.99 24.38
C GLU A 281 19.08 -22.50 24.34
N VAL A 282 17.93 -22.08 24.91
CA VAL A 282 17.54 -20.66 25.00
C VAL A 282 17.32 -20.33 26.47
N ILE A 283 18.14 -19.42 27.00
CA ILE A 283 18.14 -19.07 28.41
C ILE A 283 18.06 -17.55 28.56
N ALA A 284 17.13 -17.07 29.39
CA ALA A 284 17.09 -15.68 29.83
C ALA A 284 17.64 -15.58 31.28
N ARG A 285 18.45 -14.55 31.53
CA ARG A 285 19.01 -14.26 32.86
C ARG A 285 18.95 -12.78 33.17
N ALA A 286 18.58 -12.46 34.41
CA ALA A 286 18.73 -11.11 34.93
C ALA A 286 20.21 -10.92 35.39
N THR A 287 20.80 -9.80 35.02
CA THR A 287 22.11 -9.34 35.45
C THR A 287 21.98 -7.99 36.15
N ASP A 288 23.02 -7.55 36.85
CA ASP A 288 23.02 -6.21 37.48
C ASP A 288 22.90 -5.09 36.46
N ALA A 289 23.42 -5.29 35.26
CA ALA A 289 23.45 -4.31 34.19
C ALA A 289 22.17 -4.34 33.31
N GLY A 290 21.40 -5.44 33.33
CA GLY A 290 20.25 -5.61 32.47
C GLY A 290 19.76 -7.05 32.36
N ILE A 291 19.34 -7.42 31.19
CA ILE A 291 18.90 -8.78 30.89
C ILE A 291 19.73 -9.33 29.75
N GLU A 292 20.14 -10.57 29.91
CA GLU A 292 20.87 -11.32 28.92
C GLU A 292 20.04 -12.53 28.48
N ILE A 293 19.85 -12.67 27.17
CA ILE A 293 19.17 -13.81 26.57
C ILE A 293 20.18 -14.49 25.65
N ARG A 294 20.44 -15.78 25.90
CA ARG A 294 21.37 -16.59 25.13
C ARG A 294 20.61 -17.60 24.29
N VAL A 295 21.09 -17.78 23.08
CA VAL A 295 20.70 -18.89 22.20
C VAL A 295 21.98 -19.61 21.84
N ASP A 296 22.16 -20.81 22.40
CA ASP A 296 23.32 -21.64 22.21
C ASP A 296 22.96 -22.84 21.31
N ASP A 297 23.75 -23.11 20.31
CA ASP A 297 23.66 -24.33 19.50
C ASP A 297 24.97 -25.10 19.50
N ASN A 298 24.89 -26.41 19.29
CA ASN A 298 26.05 -27.28 19.12
C ASN A 298 26.27 -27.63 17.62
N GLY A 299 25.94 -26.72 16.72
CA GLY A 299 26.04 -26.91 15.28
C GLY A 299 27.46 -26.90 14.72
N LEU A 300 27.59 -26.55 13.43
CA LEU A 300 28.88 -26.50 12.73
C LEU A 300 29.78 -25.34 13.18
N GLY A 301 29.25 -24.37 13.93
CA GLY A 301 29.98 -23.16 14.31
C GLY A 301 29.97 -22.08 13.22
N LEU A 302 30.69 -20.99 13.51
CA LEU A 302 30.82 -19.87 12.56
C LEU A 302 31.91 -20.15 11.53
N PRO A 303 31.70 -19.90 10.25
CA PRO A 303 32.75 -19.93 9.23
C PRO A 303 33.91 -19.00 9.61
N VAL A 304 35.13 -19.41 9.32
CA VAL A 304 36.35 -18.63 9.67
C VAL A 304 36.33 -17.21 9.06
N GLN A 305 35.65 -17.04 7.95
CA GLN A 305 35.46 -15.74 7.27
C GLN A 305 34.52 -14.81 8.05
N ASP A 306 33.46 -15.35 8.64
CA ASP A 306 32.45 -14.60 9.40
C ASP A 306 32.97 -14.24 10.80
N GLN A 307 33.95 -14.97 11.33
CA GLN A 307 34.60 -14.65 12.61
C GLN A 307 35.39 -13.33 12.59
N ARG A 308 35.85 -12.88 11.42
CA ARG A 308 36.56 -11.61 11.23
C ARG A 308 35.60 -10.42 11.17
N ASP A 309 34.38 -10.62 10.65
CA ASP A 309 33.36 -9.57 10.48
C ASP A 309 32.51 -9.33 11.73
N LEU A 310 32.74 -10.11 12.83
CA LEU A 310 32.01 -9.97 14.09
C LEU A 310 32.29 -8.65 14.83
N HIS A 311 33.40 -7.96 14.52
CA HIS A 311 33.90 -6.80 15.25
C HIS A 311 33.87 -5.50 14.44
N ASP A 312 33.49 -5.54 13.16
CA ASP A 312 33.53 -4.35 12.32
C ASP A 312 32.12 -3.99 11.78
N ASP A 313 31.77 -2.71 11.82
CA ASP A 313 30.58 -2.14 11.18
C ASP A 313 30.66 -2.18 9.62
N ALA A 314 31.42 -3.10 9.05
CA ALA A 314 31.61 -3.26 7.62
C ALA A 314 30.31 -3.59 6.90
N PRO A 315 30.07 -3.02 5.72
CA PRO A 315 28.84 -3.28 4.94
C PRO A 315 28.81 -4.74 4.52
N ALA A 316 27.87 -5.49 5.12
CA ALA A 316 27.67 -6.91 4.88
C ALA A 316 27.46 -7.22 3.41
N ARG A 317 28.15 -8.24 2.89
CA ARG A 317 27.90 -8.83 1.57
C ARG A 317 26.47 -9.40 1.49
N PRO A 318 25.78 -9.31 0.32
CA PRO A 318 24.34 -9.57 0.19
C PRO A 318 23.94 -11.06 0.17
N GLU A 319 24.65 -11.98 0.78
CA GLU A 319 24.32 -13.39 0.74
C GLU A 319 23.68 -13.87 2.06
N ASN A 320 22.37 -13.87 2.05
CA ASN A 320 21.35 -14.71 2.72
C ASN A 320 21.39 -15.01 4.25
N SER A 321 22.48 -14.91 4.96
CA SER A 321 22.56 -15.28 6.40
C SER A 321 22.48 -14.08 7.34
N SER A 322 22.90 -12.89 6.89
CA SER A 322 23.06 -11.70 7.74
C SER A 322 21.78 -10.84 7.88
N TYR A 323 20.74 -11.09 7.09
CA TYR A 323 19.56 -10.19 7.04
C TYR A 323 18.75 -10.24 8.34
N GLY A 324 18.48 -11.42 8.87
CA GLY A 324 17.69 -11.60 10.10
C GLY A 324 18.40 -11.02 11.34
N LEU A 325 19.69 -11.30 11.50
CA LEU A 325 20.50 -10.80 12.63
C LEU A 325 20.70 -9.29 12.57
N ARG A 326 20.85 -8.71 11.38
CA ARG A 326 20.93 -7.27 11.19
C ARG A 326 19.63 -6.58 11.64
N HIS A 327 18.47 -7.11 11.28
CA HIS A 327 17.19 -6.60 11.75
C HIS A 327 17.05 -6.64 13.27
N VAL A 328 17.51 -7.72 13.90
CA VAL A 328 17.54 -7.80 15.38
C VAL A 328 18.42 -6.70 15.97
N ARG A 329 19.63 -6.48 15.44
CA ARG A 329 20.54 -5.41 15.90
C ARG A 329 19.92 -4.02 15.72
N GLU A 330 19.39 -3.71 14.53
CA GLU A 330 18.73 -2.44 14.23
C GLU A 330 17.54 -2.20 15.17
N ARG A 331 16.74 -3.21 15.42
CA ARG A 331 15.58 -3.12 16.30
C ARG A 331 15.96 -2.94 17.76
N LEU A 332 16.96 -3.66 18.26
CA LEU A 332 17.50 -3.46 19.60
C LEU A 332 18.01 -2.03 19.80
N ARG A 333 18.79 -1.50 18.85
CA ARG A 333 19.30 -0.13 18.88
C ARG A 333 18.18 0.91 18.83
N ALA A 334 17.14 0.67 18.04
CA ALA A 334 16.00 1.60 17.92
C ALA A 334 15.16 1.68 19.21
N VAL A 335 14.96 0.55 19.91
CA VAL A 335 14.10 0.50 21.10
C VAL A 335 14.87 0.83 22.37
N TYR A 336 16.08 0.29 22.54
CA TYR A 336 16.85 0.38 23.79
C TYR A 336 18.10 1.25 23.69
N GLY A 337 18.39 1.82 22.51
CA GLY A 337 19.58 2.64 22.29
C GLY A 337 20.87 1.83 22.07
N PRO A 338 22.02 2.51 22.04
CA PRO A 338 23.32 1.92 21.66
C PRO A 338 23.87 0.94 22.70
N ALA A 339 23.35 0.94 23.93
CA ALA A 339 23.79 0.01 24.99
C ALA A 339 23.21 -1.40 24.80
N ALA A 340 22.13 -1.56 24.03
CA ALA A 340 21.62 -2.88 23.66
C ALA A 340 22.43 -3.45 22.49
N ARG A 341 22.72 -4.74 22.56
CA ARG A 341 23.59 -5.39 21.58
C ARG A 341 23.21 -6.84 21.33
N LEU A 342 23.60 -7.32 20.16
CA LEU A 342 23.58 -8.73 19.78
C LEU A 342 25.01 -9.12 19.41
N GLU A 343 25.56 -10.05 20.16
CA GLU A 343 26.91 -10.62 19.99
C GLU A 343 26.80 -12.09 19.57
N LEU A 344 27.74 -12.54 18.75
CA LEU A 344 27.87 -13.95 18.36
C LEU A 344 29.24 -14.43 18.82
N GLU A 345 29.25 -15.54 19.55
CA GLU A 345 30.46 -16.13 20.10
C GLU A 345 30.57 -17.58 19.61
N PRO A 346 31.76 -18.03 19.17
CA PRO A 346 31.98 -19.43 18.87
C PRO A 346 31.99 -20.26 20.16
N LEU A 347 31.33 -21.40 20.15
CA LEU A 347 31.38 -22.36 21.22
C LEU A 347 32.40 -23.48 20.95
N HIS A 348 33.03 -23.97 21.99
CA HIS A 348 33.92 -25.12 21.90
C HIS A 348 33.22 -26.42 22.42
N PRO A 349 33.39 -27.59 21.74
CA PRO A 349 34.27 -27.81 20.56
C PRO A 349 33.68 -27.35 19.24
N ALA A 350 32.37 -27.08 19.15
CA ALA A 350 31.67 -26.55 17.97
C ALA A 350 30.30 -25.95 18.37
N GLY A 351 29.83 -24.99 17.60
CA GLY A 351 28.54 -24.31 17.80
C GLY A 351 28.67 -22.79 17.86
N VAL A 352 27.55 -22.13 18.05
CA VAL A 352 27.45 -20.66 18.17
C VAL A 352 26.62 -20.31 19.39
N ARG A 353 27.05 -19.28 20.11
CA ARG A 353 26.28 -18.58 21.12
C ARG A 353 25.87 -17.24 20.58
N SER A 354 24.58 -17.00 20.52
CA SER A 354 24.02 -15.68 20.24
C SER A 354 23.57 -15.04 21.55
N VAL A 355 24.13 -13.86 21.89
CA VAL A 355 23.86 -13.15 23.14
C VAL A 355 23.12 -11.85 22.82
N VAL A 356 21.88 -11.75 23.27
CA VAL A 356 21.12 -10.50 23.26
C VAL A 356 21.23 -9.88 24.65
N PHE A 357 21.77 -8.66 24.69
CA PHE A 357 21.81 -7.86 25.91
C PHE A 357 20.86 -6.68 25.83
N ILE A 358 19.96 -6.57 26.81
CA ILE A 358 19.03 -5.46 26.98
C ILE A 358 19.38 -4.72 28.27
N PRO A 359 19.80 -3.46 28.19
CA PRO A 359 20.20 -2.69 29.38
C PRO A 359 18.98 -2.43 30.27
N ARG A 360 19.20 -2.37 31.56
CA ARG A 360 18.18 -1.98 32.54
C ARG A 360 17.85 -0.50 32.32
N ASP A 361 16.56 -0.17 32.05
CA ASP A 361 16.15 1.22 31.86
C ASP A 361 16.44 2.01 33.15
N PRO A 362 17.28 3.07 33.09
CA PRO A 362 17.56 3.90 34.24
C PRO A 362 16.31 4.62 34.77
N ARG A 363 15.22 4.69 34.01
CA ARG A 363 13.96 5.33 34.40
C ARG A 363 13.14 4.47 35.37
N THR A 364 13.26 3.14 35.35
CA THR A 364 12.54 2.25 36.29
C THR A 364 13.08 2.30 37.72
N ARG A 365 14.22 2.94 37.96
CA ARG A 365 14.79 3.12 39.30
C ARG A 365 14.10 4.20 40.14
N ARG A 366 13.22 5.06 39.54
CA ARG A 366 12.56 6.16 40.27
C ARG A 366 11.21 5.78 40.89
N GLU A 367 10.57 4.72 40.43
CA GLU A 367 9.24 4.31 40.93
C GLU A 367 9.28 3.32 42.13
N GLY A 368 10.45 2.88 42.54
CA GLY A 368 10.63 1.91 43.63
C GLY A 368 11.34 2.45 44.88
N ARG A 369 11.22 3.74 45.22
CA ARG A 369 11.60 4.24 46.56
C ARG A 369 10.34 4.69 47.33
N PRO A 370 10.13 4.10 48.52
CA PRO A 370 9.00 4.43 49.40
C PRO A 370 9.09 5.87 49.91
#